data_f37124db8331105b48ff1b3f5b69758e
#
_entry.id   f37124db8331105b48ff1b3f5b69758e
#
_cell.length_a   1.000
_cell.length_b   1.000
_cell.length_c   1.000
_cell.angle_alpha   90.00
_cell.angle_beta   90.00
_cell.angle_gamma   90.00
#
_symmetry.space_group_name_H-M   'P 1'
#
loop_
_entity.id
_entity.type
_entity.pdbx_description
1 polymer ?
#
loop_
_entity_poly.entity_id
_entity_poly.type
_entity_poly.pdbx_seq_one_letter_code
_entity_poly.pdbx_strand_id
1 'polypeptide(L)'
;MVVPAFLATYLPAFKGDIEFDANEAEKPKNKHSARMLYLGLGAILFVPVFKTVTHLPPYVGMMLSLAVVATFAELYNNSKFSISTIEGGEADGQSLGAHHSPIHSALSKIEMPSILFFLGILMAVAALESLGILFNFAESLKQGIPLMGSELAGTGVSDLVVILLGIGSAIIDNVPLVAASLGMFSEGLDDPLWHFIAFSAGTGGSMLIIGSAAGVVAMGMEKIDFFWYFKKISWLALVGFLVGSAAFVVLRMFV
;
A
#
# COMPACT_ATOMS: atom_id res chain seq x y z
N MET A 1 -7.91 13.13 -1.01
CA MET A 1 -8.86 12.31 -1.79
C MET A 1 -10.01 13.12 -2.40
N VAL A 2 -10.65 14.04 -1.66
CA VAL A 2 -11.84 14.78 -2.13
C VAL A 2 -11.57 15.61 -3.39
N VAL A 3 -10.48 16.41 -3.41
CA VAL A 3 -10.15 17.29 -4.55
C VAL A 3 -9.91 16.52 -5.85
N PRO A 4 -9.04 15.50 -5.90
CA PRO A 4 -8.86 14.74 -7.13
C PRO A 4 -10.12 13.96 -7.54
N ALA A 5 -10.93 13.46 -6.60
CA ALA A 5 -12.20 12.82 -6.91
C ALA A 5 -13.20 13.79 -7.55
N PHE A 6 -13.30 15.01 -7.02
CA PHE A 6 -14.14 16.05 -7.60
C PHE A 6 -13.67 16.46 -9.00
N LEU A 7 -12.37 16.66 -9.20
CA LEU A 7 -11.81 16.96 -10.50
C LEU A 7 -12.01 15.83 -11.51
N ALA A 8 -11.95 14.58 -11.07
CA ALA A 8 -12.18 13.41 -11.93
C ALA A 8 -13.58 13.42 -12.57
N THR A 9 -14.60 13.94 -11.88
CA THR A 9 -15.97 14.01 -12.43
C THR A 9 -16.10 14.88 -13.67
N TYR A 10 -15.19 15.82 -13.87
CA TYR A 10 -15.19 16.71 -15.06
C TYR A 10 -14.39 16.12 -16.23
N LEU A 11 -13.59 15.10 -16.01
CA LEU A 11 -12.75 14.51 -17.04
C LEU A 11 -13.53 13.55 -17.93
N PRO A 12 -13.46 13.69 -19.26
CA PRO A 12 -14.16 12.76 -20.17
C PRO A 12 -13.67 11.32 -20.05
N ALA A 13 -12.46 11.09 -19.54
CA ALA A 13 -11.92 9.75 -19.32
C ALA A 13 -12.69 8.93 -18.26
N PHE A 14 -13.44 9.59 -17.38
CA PHE A 14 -14.26 8.97 -16.32
C PHE A 14 -15.76 9.11 -16.60
N LYS A 15 -16.14 9.65 -17.76
CA LYS A 15 -17.51 9.69 -18.25
C LYS A 15 -17.71 8.53 -19.21
N GLY A 16 -18.42 7.51 -18.79
CA GLY A 16 -18.79 6.37 -19.61
C GLY A 16 -19.93 5.61 -18.95
N ASP A 17 -20.73 4.95 -19.75
CA ASP A 17 -21.72 4.01 -19.27
C ASP A 17 -20.97 2.71 -18.92
N ILE A 18 -21.20 2.20 -17.72
CA ILE A 18 -20.67 0.89 -17.32
C ILE A 18 -21.60 -0.14 -17.94
N GLU A 19 -21.16 -0.79 -19.02
CA GLU A 19 -21.82 -1.97 -19.52
C GLU A 19 -21.61 -3.10 -18.50
N PHE A 20 -22.65 -3.40 -17.73
CA PHE A 20 -22.66 -4.59 -16.90
C PHE A 20 -22.83 -5.81 -17.82
N ASP A 21 -21.79 -6.60 -17.95
CA ASP A 21 -21.90 -7.90 -18.60
C ASP A 21 -22.80 -8.79 -17.72
N ALA A 22 -24.03 -9.01 -18.17
CA ALA A 22 -25.04 -9.78 -17.42
C ALA A 22 -24.55 -11.21 -17.11
N ASN A 23 -23.59 -11.73 -17.87
CA ASN A 23 -22.97 -13.04 -17.65
C ASN A 23 -22.01 -13.06 -16.43
N GLU A 24 -21.49 -11.92 -15.98
CA GLU A 24 -20.72 -11.88 -14.73
C GLU A 24 -21.60 -11.92 -13.47
N ALA A 25 -22.88 -11.59 -13.58
CA ALA A 25 -23.83 -11.59 -12.45
C ALA A 25 -24.21 -12.99 -11.97
N GLU A 26 -23.95 -14.05 -12.75
CA GLU A 26 -24.30 -15.43 -12.41
C GLU A 26 -23.21 -16.23 -11.69
N LYS A 27 -22.11 -15.62 -11.27
CA LYS A 27 -21.19 -16.32 -10.36
C LYS A 27 -21.96 -16.61 -9.05
N PRO A 28 -22.05 -17.89 -8.63
CA PRO A 28 -22.84 -18.26 -7.46
C PRO A 28 -22.38 -17.46 -6.25
N LYS A 29 -23.25 -16.59 -5.71
CA LYS A 29 -22.98 -15.82 -4.50
C LYS A 29 -22.66 -16.76 -3.35
N ASN A 30 -21.41 -16.91 -3.04
CA ASN A 30 -20.96 -17.69 -1.89
C ASN A 30 -21.53 -17.04 -0.62
N LYS A 31 -22.39 -17.74 0.11
CA LYS A 31 -23.01 -17.25 1.36
C LYS A 31 -22.00 -16.75 2.40
N HIS A 32 -20.74 -17.19 2.29
CA HIS A 32 -19.66 -16.82 3.20
C HIS A 32 -18.75 -15.70 2.70
N SER A 33 -18.93 -15.23 1.44
CA SER A 33 -18.07 -14.20 0.84
C SER A 33 -18.07 -12.89 1.63
N ALA A 34 -19.26 -12.41 2.04
CA ALA A 34 -19.38 -11.21 2.85
C ALA A 34 -18.73 -11.36 4.23
N ARG A 35 -18.88 -12.54 4.87
CA ARG A 35 -18.26 -12.81 6.18
C ARG A 35 -16.72 -12.80 6.08
N MET A 36 -16.17 -13.42 5.03
CA MET A 36 -14.73 -13.40 4.78
C MET A 36 -14.20 -11.99 4.49
N LEU A 37 -14.97 -11.19 3.75
CA LEU A 37 -14.62 -9.79 3.50
C LEU A 37 -14.55 -8.99 4.82
N TYR A 38 -15.59 -9.06 5.65
CA TYR A 38 -15.61 -8.35 6.93
C TYR A 38 -14.55 -8.86 7.90
N LEU A 39 -14.28 -10.17 7.90
CA LEU A 39 -13.21 -10.75 8.70
C LEU A 39 -11.84 -10.23 8.25
N GLY A 40 -11.58 -10.17 6.94
CA GLY A 40 -10.33 -9.65 6.38
C GLY A 40 -10.15 -8.16 6.68
N LEU A 41 -11.19 -7.34 6.49
CA LEU A 41 -11.16 -5.91 6.84
C LEU A 41 -10.93 -5.69 8.34
N GLY A 42 -11.62 -6.46 9.19
CA GLY A 42 -11.44 -6.42 10.64
C GLY A 42 -10.02 -6.82 11.05
N ALA A 43 -9.45 -7.84 10.40
CA ALA A 43 -8.10 -8.31 10.63
C ALA A 43 -7.05 -7.22 10.28
N ILE A 44 -7.25 -6.48 9.17
CA ILE A 44 -6.36 -5.37 8.78
C ILE A 44 -6.46 -4.23 9.80
N LEU A 45 -7.66 -3.84 10.20
CA LEU A 45 -7.88 -2.78 11.20
C LEU A 45 -7.37 -3.18 12.60
N PHE A 46 -7.34 -4.46 12.91
CA PHE A 46 -6.83 -4.97 14.18
C PHE A 46 -5.32 -4.73 14.34
N VAL A 47 -4.53 -4.76 13.26
CA VAL A 47 -3.06 -4.64 13.32
C VAL A 47 -2.57 -3.36 14.00
N PRO A 48 -3.04 -2.14 13.63
CA PRO A 48 -2.67 -0.92 14.33
C PRO A 48 -3.10 -0.91 15.80
N VAL A 49 -4.32 -1.39 16.09
CA VAL A 49 -4.82 -1.49 17.47
C VAL A 49 -3.95 -2.44 18.30
N PHE A 50 -3.60 -3.58 17.74
CA PHE A 50 -2.70 -4.55 18.39
C PHE A 50 -1.34 -3.92 18.70
N LYS A 51 -0.75 -3.19 17.74
CA LYS A 51 0.52 -2.47 17.93
C LYS A 51 0.42 -1.46 19.08
N THR A 52 -0.64 -0.67 19.14
CA THR A 52 -0.80 0.36 20.18
C THR A 52 -1.01 -0.22 21.58
N VAL A 53 -1.68 -1.36 21.69
CA VAL A 53 -1.96 -2.02 22.98
C VAL A 53 -0.76 -2.85 23.47
N THR A 54 -0.11 -3.58 22.57
CA THR A 54 0.96 -4.53 22.95
C THR A 54 2.37 -3.95 22.83
N HIS A 55 2.53 -2.83 22.10
CA HIS A 55 3.82 -2.24 21.71
C HIS A 55 4.74 -3.21 20.93
N LEU A 56 4.20 -4.33 20.44
CA LEU A 56 4.92 -5.29 19.62
C LEU A 56 5.04 -4.79 18.17
N PRO A 57 6.05 -5.27 17.43
CA PRO A 57 6.19 -4.92 16.01
C PRO A 57 4.94 -5.28 15.20
N PRO A 58 4.55 -4.48 14.19
CA PRO A 58 3.32 -4.68 13.42
C PRO A 58 3.20 -6.05 12.76
N TYR A 59 4.32 -6.67 12.37
CA TYR A 59 4.30 -7.98 11.73
C TYR A 59 3.72 -9.08 12.62
N VAL A 60 3.85 -8.96 13.95
CA VAL A 60 3.27 -9.95 14.90
C VAL A 60 1.73 -9.89 14.82
N GLY A 61 1.16 -8.69 14.81
CA GLY A 61 -0.28 -8.48 14.61
C GLY A 61 -0.76 -8.96 13.23
N MET A 62 0.05 -8.74 12.18
CA MET A 62 -0.26 -9.25 10.84
C MET A 62 -0.25 -10.77 10.76
N MET A 63 0.74 -11.44 11.39
CA MET A 63 0.80 -12.90 11.44
C MET A 63 -0.39 -13.49 12.21
N LEU A 64 -0.77 -12.88 13.33
CA LEU A 64 -1.96 -13.28 14.09
C LEU A 64 -3.24 -13.11 13.25
N SER A 65 -3.40 -11.97 12.61
CA SER A 65 -4.53 -11.68 11.73
C SER A 65 -4.61 -12.69 10.58
N LEU A 66 -3.48 -12.97 9.94
CA LEU A 66 -3.39 -13.96 8.88
C LEU A 66 -3.78 -15.37 9.37
N ALA A 67 -3.29 -15.78 10.54
CA ALA A 67 -3.63 -17.07 11.12
C ALA A 67 -5.13 -17.21 11.38
N VAL A 68 -5.78 -16.17 11.90
CA VAL A 68 -7.23 -16.15 12.12
C VAL A 68 -7.99 -16.26 10.79
N VAL A 69 -7.67 -15.41 9.80
CA VAL A 69 -8.33 -15.42 8.47
C VAL A 69 -8.13 -16.77 7.79
N ALA A 70 -6.92 -17.33 7.85
CA ALA A 70 -6.60 -18.62 7.25
C ALA A 70 -7.39 -19.76 7.90
N THR A 71 -7.49 -19.78 9.23
CA THR A 71 -8.28 -20.79 9.96
C THR A 71 -9.75 -20.73 9.55
N PHE A 72 -10.36 -19.55 9.48
CA PHE A 72 -11.74 -19.40 9.02
C PHE A 72 -11.93 -19.79 7.55
N ALA A 73 -10.97 -19.46 6.68
CA ALA A 73 -11.00 -19.87 5.28
C ALA A 73 -11.02 -21.40 5.15
N GLU A 74 -10.20 -22.09 5.94
CA GLU A 74 -10.13 -23.56 5.96
C GLU A 74 -11.41 -24.18 6.51
N LEU A 75 -11.94 -23.65 7.63
CA LEU A 75 -13.22 -24.11 8.20
C LEU A 75 -14.39 -23.97 7.22
N TYR A 76 -14.46 -22.88 6.50
CA TYR A 76 -15.51 -22.68 5.49
C TYR A 76 -15.31 -23.55 4.24
N ASN A 77 -14.10 -23.90 3.90
CA ASN A 77 -13.81 -24.82 2.80
C ASN A 77 -14.18 -26.27 3.20
N ASN A 78 -13.80 -26.68 4.41
CA ASN A 78 -14.06 -28.02 4.91
C ASN A 78 -15.57 -28.31 5.12
N SER A 79 -16.35 -27.29 5.51
CA SER A 79 -17.82 -27.44 5.66
C SER A 79 -18.53 -27.71 4.31
N LYS A 80 -17.94 -27.31 3.18
CA LYS A 80 -18.48 -27.66 1.84
C LYS A 80 -18.17 -29.12 1.46
N PHE A 81 -17.06 -29.65 1.92
CA PHE A 81 -16.64 -31.01 1.61
C PHE A 81 -17.49 -32.06 2.32
N SER A 82 -17.87 -31.82 3.56
CA SER A 82 -18.67 -32.75 4.38
C SER A 82 -20.07 -33.03 3.82
N ILE A 83 -20.64 -32.09 3.03
CA ILE A 83 -21.99 -32.22 2.46
C ILE A 83 -21.97 -32.99 1.13
N SER A 84 -20.91 -32.84 0.33
CA SER A 84 -20.82 -33.51 -0.98
C SER A 84 -20.42 -34.99 -0.88
N THR A 85 -19.80 -35.39 0.23
CA THR A 85 -19.38 -36.80 0.42
C THR A 85 -20.52 -37.70 0.89
N ILE A 86 -21.63 -37.13 1.37
CA ILE A 86 -22.81 -37.90 1.88
C ILE A 86 -23.79 -38.21 0.75
N GLU A 87 -23.81 -37.48 -0.38
CA GLU A 87 -24.75 -37.68 -1.48
C GLU A 87 -24.27 -38.52 -2.66
N GLY A 88 -23.00 -38.93 -2.70
CA GLY A 88 -22.39 -39.69 -3.79
C GLY A 88 -21.78 -41.00 -3.33
N GLY A 89 -22.62 -41.97 -2.97
CA GLY A 89 -22.14 -43.36 -2.91
C GLY A 89 -21.96 -43.90 -4.32
N GLU A 90 -20.73 -43.95 -4.82
CA GLU A 90 -20.20 -45.00 -5.66
C GLU A 90 -18.68 -44.82 -5.83
N ALA A 91 -17.97 -45.89 -5.47
CA ALA A 91 -16.56 -45.99 -5.59
C ALA A 91 -16.16 -46.10 -7.07
N ASP A 92 -15.49 -45.09 -7.61
CA ASP A 92 -14.59 -45.32 -8.73
C ASP A 92 -13.21 -44.76 -8.42
N GLY A 93 -12.25 -45.69 -8.39
CA GLY A 93 -10.88 -45.42 -7.93
C GLY A 93 -10.11 -44.63 -8.96
N GLN A 94 -10.23 -43.32 -8.94
CA GLN A 94 -9.29 -42.46 -9.66
C GLN A 94 -9.10 -41.13 -8.94
N SER A 95 -7.82 -40.90 -8.62
CA SER A 95 -7.20 -39.66 -8.15
C SER A 95 -7.73 -39.13 -6.81
N LEU A 96 -6.95 -39.36 -5.78
CA LEU A 96 -6.81 -38.48 -4.63
C LEU A 96 -6.57 -37.07 -5.19
N GLY A 97 -7.67 -36.37 -5.55
CA GLY A 97 -7.63 -34.98 -5.97
C GLY A 97 -6.93 -34.17 -4.89
N ALA A 98 -5.82 -33.59 -5.24
CA ALA A 98 -5.08 -32.71 -4.38
C ALA A 98 -6.07 -31.72 -3.76
N HIS A 99 -6.33 -31.84 -2.46
CA HIS A 99 -7.13 -30.89 -1.70
C HIS A 99 -6.45 -29.54 -1.85
N HIS A 100 -6.94 -28.70 -2.74
CA HIS A 100 -6.49 -27.31 -2.85
C HIS A 100 -7.01 -26.54 -1.64
N SER A 101 -6.27 -26.66 -0.53
CA SER A 101 -6.47 -25.78 0.61
C SER A 101 -6.42 -24.33 0.14
N PRO A 102 -7.39 -23.49 0.52
CA PRO A 102 -7.35 -22.05 0.22
C PRO A 102 -6.04 -21.40 0.66
N ILE A 103 -5.47 -21.87 1.77
CA ILE A 103 -4.17 -21.43 2.29
C ILE A 103 -3.05 -21.79 1.32
N HIS A 104 -3.00 -23.03 0.85
CA HIS A 104 -1.98 -23.47 -0.11
C HIS A 104 -2.06 -22.65 -1.41
N SER A 105 -3.28 -22.42 -1.91
CA SER A 105 -3.49 -21.60 -3.10
C SER A 105 -3.08 -20.13 -2.88
N ALA A 106 -3.26 -19.58 -1.68
CA ALA A 106 -2.82 -18.24 -1.34
C ALA A 106 -1.28 -18.17 -1.22
N LEU A 107 -0.66 -19.15 -0.55
CA LEU A 107 0.79 -19.23 -0.39
C LEU A 107 1.53 -19.43 -1.71
N SER A 108 0.96 -20.23 -2.62
CA SER A 108 1.55 -20.43 -3.95
C SER A 108 1.53 -19.20 -4.85
N LYS A 109 0.71 -18.19 -4.52
CA LYS A 109 0.66 -16.89 -5.21
C LYS A 109 1.62 -15.85 -4.65
N ILE A 110 2.36 -16.18 -3.60
CA ILE A 110 3.40 -15.28 -3.06
C ILE A 110 4.54 -15.19 -4.05
N GLU A 111 4.78 -13.98 -4.52
CA GLU A 111 5.85 -13.70 -5.47
C GLU A 111 7.18 -13.52 -4.74
N MET A 112 7.96 -14.60 -4.66
CA MET A 112 9.31 -14.57 -4.09
C MET A 112 10.22 -13.50 -4.73
N PRO A 113 10.20 -13.26 -6.05
CA PRO A 113 10.97 -12.19 -6.67
C PRO A 113 10.70 -10.80 -6.07
N SER A 114 9.44 -10.47 -5.79
CA SER A 114 9.08 -9.20 -5.17
C SER A 114 9.66 -9.07 -3.76
N ILE A 115 9.62 -10.12 -2.97
CA ILE A 115 10.20 -10.14 -1.61
C ILE A 115 11.73 -9.91 -1.68
N LEU A 116 12.42 -10.61 -2.57
CA LEU A 116 13.87 -10.46 -2.74
C LEU A 116 14.23 -9.08 -3.29
N PHE A 117 13.42 -8.51 -4.15
CA PHE A 117 13.59 -7.16 -4.67
C PHE A 117 13.53 -6.12 -3.53
N PHE A 118 12.49 -6.17 -2.68
CA PHE A 118 12.38 -5.28 -1.52
C PHE A 118 13.53 -5.47 -0.53
N LEU A 119 13.90 -6.71 -0.25
CA LEU A 119 15.05 -7.00 0.61
C LEU A 119 16.34 -6.38 0.04
N GLY A 120 16.58 -6.53 -1.27
CA GLY A 120 17.74 -5.95 -1.94
C GLY A 120 17.79 -4.43 -1.83
N ILE A 121 16.64 -3.75 -2.02
CA ILE A 121 16.56 -2.29 -1.86
C ILE A 121 16.83 -1.88 -0.42
N LEU A 122 16.22 -2.53 0.57
CA LEU A 122 16.45 -2.20 1.98
C LEU A 122 17.91 -2.42 2.38
N MET A 123 18.56 -3.47 1.89
CA MET A 123 19.99 -3.68 2.10
C MET A 123 20.86 -2.60 1.44
N ALA A 124 20.51 -2.16 0.23
CA ALA A 124 21.20 -1.07 -0.44
C ALA A 124 21.05 0.25 0.33
N VAL A 125 19.85 0.58 0.82
CA VAL A 125 19.59 1.76 1.66
C VAL A 125 20.42 1.68 2.95
N ALA A 126 20.44 0.55 3.64
CA ALA A 126 21.24 0.36 4.85
C ALA A 126 22.75 0.51 4.59
N ALA A 127 23.24 0.07 3.44
CA ALA A 127 24.62 0.28 3.04
C ALA A 127 24.94 1.77 2.80
N LEU A 128 24.05 2.50 2.12
CA LEU A 128 24.21 3.95 1.91
C LEU A 128 24.15 4.74 3.23
N GLU A 129 23.30 4.32 4.16
CA GLU A 129 23.22 4.88 5.50
C GLU A 129 24.52 4.66 6.28
N SER A 130 25.03 3.43 6.30
CA SER A 130 26.28 3.07 7.00
C SER A 130 27.51 3.83 6.48
N LEU A 131 27.49 4.22 5.20
CA LEU A 131 28.52 5.04 4.57
C LEU A 131 28.33 6.55 4.81
N GLY A 132 27.26 6.96 5.50
CA GLY A 132 26.91 8.36 5.72
C GLY A 132 26.49 9.13 4.47
N ILE A 133 26.28 8.45 3.34
CA ILE A 133 25.92 9.09 2.06
C ILE A 133 24.54 9.73 2.16
N LEU A 134 23.58 9.07 2.81
CA LEU A 134 22.24 9.62 2.99
C LEU A 134 22.24 10.88 3.84
N PHE A 135 23.00 10.90 4.92
CA PHE A 135 23.16 12.08 5.78
C PHE A 135 23.77 13.25 5.01
N ASN A 136 24.86 13.02 4.27
CA ASN A 136 25.51 14.05 3.46
C ASN A 136 24.59 14.59 2.35
N PHE A 137 23.77 13.72 1.78
CA PHE A 137 22.77 14.12 0.79
C PHE A 137 21.68 14.99 1.42
N ALA A 138 21.17 14.62 2.60
CA ALA A 138 20.21 15.44 3.34
C ALA A 138 20.77 16.83 3.69
N GLU A 139 22.02 16.90 4.14
CA GLU A 139 22.69 18.16 4.45
C GLU A 139 22.85 19.04 3.20
N SER A 140 23.18 18.43 2.06
CA SER A 140 23.24 19.13 0.77
C SER A 140 21.87 19.66 0.34
N LEU A 141 20.80 18.92 0.60
CA LEU A 141 19.42 19.37 0.34
C LEU A 141 19.03 20.53 1.25
N LYS A 142 19.39 20.47 2.54
CA LYS A 142 19.16 21.57 3.49
C LYS A 142 19.86 22.86 3.07
N GLN A 143 21.09 22.76 2.58
CA GLN A 143 21.87 23.93 2.13
C GLN A 143 21.48 24.44 0.75
N GLY A 144 21.09 23.54 -0.16
CA GLY A 144 20.79 23.87 -1.55
C GLY A 144 19.37 24.37 -1.82
N ILE A 145 18.43 24.03 -0.92
CA ILE A 145 17.02 24.38 -1.08
C ILE A 145 16.69 25.50 -0.09
N PRO A 146 16.26 26.69 -0.57
CA PRO A 146 15.89 27.78 0.30
C PRO A 146 14.74 27.37 1.22
N LEU A 147 14.77 27.83 2.47
CA LEU A 147 13.69 27.67 3.42
C LEU A 147 12.41 28.33 2.87
N MET A 148 11.60 27.56 2.18
CA MET A 148 10.26 27.95 1.74
C MET A 148 9.23 27.22 2.56
N GLY A 149 8.41 27.98 3.25
CA GLY A 149 7.41 27.46 4.18
C GLY A 149 7.77 27.78 5.64
N SER A 150 6.96 27.32 6.57
CA SER A 150 7.31 27.36 7.98
C SER A 150 8.41 26.31 8.21
N GLU A 151 9.54 26.73 8.78
CA GLU A 151 10.51 25.75 9.29
C GLU A 151 9.76 24.71 10.11
N LEU A 152 9.97 23.43 9.78
CA LEU A 152 9.47 22.34 10.61
C LEU A 152 10.13 22.48 11.99
N ALA A 153 9.48 23.24 12.87
CA ALA A 153 9.74 23.34 14.31
C ALA A 153 11.24 23.23 14.72
N GLY A 154 12.14 23.98 14.07
CA GLY A 154 13.55 24.04 14.44
C GLY A 154 14.45 22.94 13.87
N THR A 155 13.93 22.08 12.99
CA THR A 155 14.73 21.00 12.34
C THR A 155 15.65 21.52 11.23
N GLY A 156 15.46 22.76 10.77
CA GLY A 156 16.17 23.32 9.60
C GLY A 156 15.82 22.63 8.27
N VAL A 157 14.78 21.78 8.25
CA VAL A 157 14.30 21.10 7.03
C VAL A 157 13.18 21.92 6.42
N SER A 158 13.35 22.31 5.16
CA SER A 158 12.30 22.99 4.40
C SER A 158 11.15 22.04 4.05
N ASP A 159 9.91 22.51 4.14
CA ASP A 159 8.74 21.79 3.65
C ASP A 159 8.90 21.37 2.18
N LEU A 160 9.60 22.17 1.39
CA LEU A 160 9.90 21.86 -0.01
C LEU A 160 10.76 20.62 -0.16
N VAL A 161 11.71 20.36 0.74
CA VAL A 161 12.51 19.13 0.73
C VAL A 161 11.61 17.91 0.88
N VAL A 162 10.67 17.95 1.82
CA VAL A 162 9.72 16.84 2.05
C VAL A 162 8.78 16.64 0.87
N ILE A 163 8.32 17.72 0.25
CA ILE A 163 7.50 17.67 -0.98
C ILE A 163 8.30 17.05 -2.12
N LEU A 164 9.57 17.42 -2.31
CA LEU A 164 10.43 16.84 -3.34
C LEU A 164 10.70 15.34 -3.09
N LEU A 165 10.91 14.96 -1.83
CA LEU A 165 11.00 13.53 -1.47
C LEU A 165 9.69 12.80 -1.82
N GLY A 166 8.54 13.40 -1.55
CA GLY A 166 7.25 12.84 -1.94
C GLY A 166 7.10 12.69 -3.46
N ILE A 167 7.57 13.64 -4.25
CA ILE A 167 7.62 13.52 -5.72
C ILE A 167 8.58 12.38 -6.13
N GLY A 168 9.70 12.23 -5.45
CA GLY A 168 10.64 11.12 -5.63
C GLY A 168 9.99 9.76 -5.38
N SER A 169 9.03 9.67 -4.46
CA SER A 169 8.25 8.46 -4.18
C SER A 169 7.41 8.00 -5.38
N ALA A 170 7.16 8.84 -6.36
CA ALA A 170 6.51 8.41 -7.60
C ALA A 170 7.37 7.45 -8.44
N ILE A 171 8.69 7.49 -8.26
CA ILE A 171 9.66 6.67 -9.01
C ILE A 171 10.21 5.57 -8.12
N ILE A 172 10.55 5.92 -6.88
CA ILE A 172 11.06 5.00 -5.86
C ILE A 172 9.89 4.62 -4.97
N ASP A 173 9.66 3.34 -4.77
CA ASP A 173 8.58 2.88 -3.88
C ASP A 173 8.64 3.59 -2.51
N ASN A 174 7.48 3.85 -1.92
CA ASN A 174 7.32 4.60 -0.68
C ASN A 174 8.10 3.98 0.50
N VAL A 175 8.18 2.64 0.61
CA VAL A 175 8.85 1.96 1.72
C VAL A 175 10.37 2.22 1.71
N PRO A 176 11.11 2.01 0.61
CA PRO A 176 12.51 2.37 0.52
C PRO A 176 12.79 3.85 0.76
N LEU A 177 11.92 4.73 0.27
CA LEU A 177 12.09 6.17 0.46
C LEU A 177 11.97 6.57 1.94
N VAL A 178 10.97 6.04 2.65
CA VAL A 178 10.82 6.29 4.10
C VAL A 178 11.99 5.70 4.87
N ALA A 179 12.46 4.50 4.52
CA ALA A 179 13.63 3.91 5.13
C ALA A 179 14.89 4.77 4.92
N ALA A 180 15.10 5.28 3.69
CA ALA A 180 16.19 6.21 3.41
C ALA A 180 16.06 7.52 4.21
N SER A 181 14.85 8.04 4.37
CA SER A 181 14.60 9.26 5.15
C SER A 181 14.99 9.10 6.63
N LEU A 182 14.80 7.92 7.21
CA LEU A 182 15.25 7.62 8.57
C LEU A 182 16.77 7.71 8.74
N GLY A 183 17.53 7.38 7.70
CA GLY A 183 19.00 7.57 7.68
C GLY A 183 19.44 8.97 7.28
N MET A 184 18.54 9.80 6.73
CA MET A 184 18.83 11.18 6.32
C MET A 184 18.66 12.18 7.46
N PHE A 185 17.70 11.97 8.35
CA PHE A 185 17.31 12.92 9.40
C PHE A 185 17.41 12.25 10.77
N SER A 186 17.85 13.02 11.77
CA SER A 186 18.11 12.53 13.14
C SER A 186 17.10 13.09 14.16
N GLU A 187 15.91 13.43 13.70
CA GLU A 187 14.88 14.06 14.52
C GLU A 187 14.22 13.07 15.50
N GLY A 188 13.60 13.60 16.55
CA GLY A 188 12.95 12.79 17.59
C GLY A 188 11.79 11.95 17.05
N LEU A 189 11.40 10.88 17.79
CA LEU A 189 10.42 9.88 17.34
C LEU A 189 9.05 10.49 17.08
N ASP A 190 8.58 11.52 17.49
CA ASP A 190 7.21 12.04 17.28
C ASP A 190 7.24 13.43 16.61
N ASP A 191 8.33 13.70 15.88
CA ASP A 191 8.50 14.97 15.20
C ASP A 191 7.52 15.12 14.03
N PRO A 192 6.93 16.31 13.82
CA PRO A 192 6.07 16.60 12.66
C PRO A 192 6.72 16.31 11.31
N LEU A 193 8.05 16.29 11.22
CA LEU A 193 8.80 15.89 10.04
C LEU A 193 8.42 14.48 9.58
N TRP A 194 8.36 13.52 10.52
CA TRP A 194 8.03 12.14 10.20
C TRP A 194 6.59 11.97 9.69
N HIS A 195 5.67 12.72 10.28
CA HIS A 195 4.28 12.74 9.82
C HIS A 195 4.17 13.28 8.39
N PHE A 196 4.95 14.33 8.09
CA PHE A 196 4.94 14.92 6.75
C PHE A 196 5.65 14.03 5.72
N ILE A 197 6.76 13.40 6.09
CA ILE A 197 7.44 12.41 5.23
C ILE A 197 6.52 11.21 4.95
N ALA A 198 5.86 10.67 5.97
CA ALA A 198 4.94 9.55 5.80
C ALA A 198 3.75 9.90 4.88
N PHE A 199 3.17 11.09 5.06
CA PHE A 199 2.12 11.60 4.18
C PHE A 199 2.63 11.78 2.75
N SER A 200 3.78 12.45 2.57
CA SER A 200 4.34 12.78 1.27
C SER A 200 4.78 11.53 0.51
N ALA A 201 5.46 10.59 1.16
CA ALA A 201 5.87 9.33 0.56
C ALA A 201 4.66 8.46 0.18
N GLY A 202 3.69 8.33 1.10
CA GLY A 202 2.52 7.50 0.87
C GLY A 202 1.58 8.02 -0.23
N THR A 203 1.41 9.35 -0.33
CA THR A 203 0.57 9.95 -1.38
C THR A 203 1.32 10.20 -2.66
N GLY A 204 2.61 10.50 -2.58
CA GLY A 204 3.49 10.75 -3.73
C GLY A 204 3.61 9.55 -4.67
N GLY A 205 3.67 8.33 -4.11
CA GLY A 205 3.72 7.10 -4.89
C GLY A 205 2.55 6.89 -5.85
N SER A 206 1.41 7.56 -5.62
CA SER A 206 0.26 7.49 -6.52
C SER A 206 0.37 8.37 -7.78
N MET A 207 1.37 9.24 -7.86
CA MET A 207 1.57 10.09 -9.06
C MET A 207 1.98 9.29 -10.28
N LEU A 208 2.75 8.22 -10.09
CA LEU A 208 3.01 7.25 -11.15
C LEU A 208 2.51 5.88 -10.70
N ILE A 209 1.92 5.12 -11.61
CA ILE A 209 1.36 3.80 -11.28
C ILE A 209 2.43 2.82 -10.78
N ILE A 210 3.69 3.04 -11.18
CA ILE A 210 4.85 2.24 -10.77
C ILE A 210 5.42 2.64 -9.39
N GLY A 211 5.02 3.78 -8.84
CA GLY A 211 5.51 4.32 -7.57
C GLY A 211 4.96 3.60 -6.34
N SER A 212 4.17 2.54 -6.51
CA SER A 212 3.71 1.68 -5.42
C SER A 212 3.49 0.25 -5.88
N ALA A 213 3.79 -0.72 -5.02
CA ALA A 213 3.55 -2.14 -5.31
C ALA A 213 2.06 -2.40 -5.65
N ALA A 214 1.14 -1.75 -4.94
CA ALA A 214 -0.29 -1.86 -5.22
C ALA A 214 -0.66 -1.34 -6.62
N GLY A 215 -0.03 -0.25 -7.07
CA GLY A 215 -0.22 0.31 -8.41
C GLY A 215 0.26 -0.66 -9.51
N VAL A 216 1.42 -1.27 -9.32
CA VAL A 216 1.97 -2.27 -10.26
C VAL A 216 1.06 -3.49 -10.37
N VAL A 217 0.55 -3.98 -9.23
CA VAL A 217 -0.41 -5.11 -9.22
C VAL A 217 -1.70 -4.73 -9.94
N ALA A 218 -2.27 -3.56 -9.65
CA ALA A 218 -3.48 -3.06 -10.32
C ALA A 218 -3.26 -2.90 -11.83
N MET A 219 -2.10 -2.38 -12.25
CA MET A 219 -1.73 -2.27 -13.66
C MET A 219 -1.73 -3.64 -14.36
N GLY A 220 -1.20 -4.67 -13.72
CA GLY A 220 -1.16 -6.03 -14.25
C GLY A 220 -2.54 -6.69 -14.31
N MET A 221 -3.34 -6.55 -13.25
CA MET A 221 -4.68 -7.18 -13.15
C MET A 221 -5.70 -6.55 -14.10
N GLU A 222 -5.71 -5.21 -14.17
CA GLU A 222 -6.68 -4.44 -14.98
C GLU A 222 -6.13 -4.11 -16.38
N LYS A 223 -4.93 -4.58 -16.72
CA LYS A 223 -4.26 -4.31 -18.01
C LYS A 223 -4.18 -2.82 -18.35
N ILE A 224 -3.94 -1.99 -17.33
CA ILE A 224 -3.83 -0.54 -17.49
C ILE A 224 -2.48 -0.21 -18.15
N ASP A 225 -2.50 0.55 -19.24
CA ASP A 225 -1.27 1.02 -19.86
C ASP A 225 -0.63 2.17 -19.06
N PHE A 226 0.69 2.10 -18.88
CA PHE A 226 1.46 3.12 -18.14
C PHE A 226 1.27 4.53 -18.72
N PHE A 227 1.36 4.68 -20.05
CA PHE A 227 1.22 5.98 -20.71
C PHE A 227 -0.20 6.54 -20.62
N TRP A 228 -1.20 5.66 -20.62
CA TRP A 228 -2.58 6.06 -20.39
C TRP A 228 -2.74 6.63 -18.96
N TYR A 229 -2.23 5.92 -17.95
CA TYR A 229 -2.25 6.38 -16.56
C TYR A 229 -1.52 7.72 -16.43
N PHE A 230 -0.32 7.82 -16.99
CA PHE A 230 0.50 9.03 -16.95
C PHE A 230 -0.23 10.24 -17.54
N LYS A 231 -0.90 10.09 -18.67
CA LYS A 231 -1.62 11.20 -19.34
C LYS A 231 -2.94 11.56 -18.66
N LYS A 232 -3.63 10.60 -18.04
CA LYS A 232 -5.01 10.79 -17.57
C LYS A 232 -5.12 10.95 -16.05
N ILE A 233 -4.29 10.25 -15.29
CA ILE A 233 -4.41 10.15 -13.83
C ILE A 233 -3.28 10.86 -13.10
N SER A 234 -2.03 10.80 -13.60
CA SER A 234 -0.86 11.31 -12.89
C SER A 234 -0.96 12.78 -12.51
N TRP A 235 -1.44 13.62 -13.41
CA TRP A 235 -1.61 15.05 -13.12
C TRP A 235 -2.67 15.31 -12.03
N LEU A 236 -3.73 14.49 -12.01
CA LEU A 236 -4.79 14.57 -11.01
C LEU A 236 -4.24 14.15 -9.63
N ALA A 237 -3.43 13.10 -9.60
CA ALA A 237 -2.72 12.66 -8.40
C ALA A 237 -1.72 13.72 -7.91
N LEU A 238 -0.99 14.36 -8.84
CA LEU A 238 -0.09 15.47 -8.51
C LEU A 238 -0.84 16.65 -7.87
N VAL A 239 -1.97 17.08 -8.44
CA VAL A 239 -2.81 18.13 -7.85
C VAL A 239 -3.30 17.72 -6.47
N GLY A 240 -3.76 16.48 -6.31
CA GLY A 240 -4.20 15.94 -5.02
C GLY A 240 -3.06 15.93 -3.98
N PHE A 241 -1.87 15.56 -4.40
CA PHE A 241 -0.66 15.57 -3.57
C PHE A 241 -0.29 17.00 -3.12
N LEU A 242 -0.23 17.96 -4.05
CA LEU A 242 0.11 19.36 -3.73
C LEU A 242 -0.92 20.03 -2.82
N VAL A 243 -2.20 19.82 -3.09
CA VAL A 243 -3.28 20.34 -2.23
C VAL A 243 -3.22 19.71 -0.84
N GLY A 244 -2.97 18.40 -0.75
CA GLY A 244 -2.83 17.70 0.51
C GLY A 244 -1.59 18.18 1.29
N SER A 245 -0.45 18.38 0.62
CA SER A 245 0.77 18.92 1.24
C SER A 245 0.54 20.35 1.76
N ALA A 246 -0.11 21.19 0.96
CA ALA A 246 -0.48 22.55 1.40
C ALA A 246 -1.43 22.52 2.60
N ALA A 247 -2.43 21.64 2.59
CA ALA A 247 -3.33 21.47 3.73
C ALA A 247 -2.59 20.99 4.99
N PHE A 248 -1.62 20.09 4.86
CA PHE A 248 -0.79 19.63 5.97
C PHE A 248 0.03 20.77 6.57
N VAL A 249 0.71 21.56 5.71
CA VAL A 249 1.49 22.73 6.16
C VAL A 249 0.60 23.75 6.87
N VAL A 250 -0.58 24.04 6.32
CA VAL A 250 -1.54 24.98 6.93
C VAL A 250 -2.04 24.45 8.28
N LEU A 251 -2.46 23.17 8.37
CA LEU A 251 -2.95 22.60 9.63
C LEU A 251 -1.89 22.63 10.72
N ARG A 252 -0.63 22.40 10.37
CA ARG A 252 0.49 22.47 11.32
C ARG A 252 0.70 23.88 11.91
N MET A 253 0.32 24.93 11.20
CA MET A 253 0.40 26.31 11.73
C MET A 253 -0.62 26.59 12.83
N PHE A 254 -1.66 25.75 12.97
CA PHE A 254 -2.74 25.92 13.96
C PHE A 254 -2.63 24.95 15.14
N VAL A 255 -1.76 23.97 15.06
CA VAL A 255 -1.49 22.99 16.12
C VAL A 255 -0.14 23.26 16.77
#